data_13f46db67f5dbf9f1d37c39e2a274bd5
#
_entry.id   13f46db67f5dbf9f1d37c39e2a274bd5
#
_cell.length_a   1.000
_cell.length_b   1.000
_cell.length_c   1.000
_cell.angle_alpha   90.00
_cell.angle_beta   90.00
_cell.angle_gamma   90.00
#
_symmetry.space_group_name_H-M   'P 1'
#
loop_
_entity.id
_entity.type
_entity.pdbx_description
1 polymer ?
#
loop_
_entity_poly.entity_id
_entity_poly.type
_entity_poly.pdbx_seq_one_letter_code
_entity_poly.pdbx_strand_id
1 'polypeptide(L)'
;MKKTICAVTAAMLALTSVLCGCSSNGESSSQSGSTTPATVATDTTVKTTGEKIHINDSTLGEIWITELDGVPKNTLNNDNFTSDDTFKYYSENGKAASMEGIDISSYSGTIDWDKVKKSGVDFVMVRIGGRGYGSDGKMYSDDSALSYIKGAKAAGLKVGVYFFSQAVNNDEAIEEADYIKTLLGDETIDFPVAYDWEIIKDDDARTDSVSAAQATACAKAFCNLSLIHISE
;
A
#
# COMPACT_ATOMS: atom_id res chain seq x y z
N MET A 1 0.28 -22.57 -14.95
CA MET A 1 -0.35 -21.25 -14.74
C MET A 1 0.02 -20.79 -13.34
N LYS A 2 1.01 -19.93 -13.21
CA LYS A 2 1.44 -19.34 -11.93
C LYS A 2 0.49 -18.19 -11.62
N LYS A 3 -0.27 -18.29 -10.53
CA LYS A 3 -1.10 -17.18 -10.04
C LYS A 3 -0.18 -16.22 -9.30
N THR A 4 0.08 -15.07 -9.88
CA THR A 4 0.79 -13.97 -9.24
C THR A 4 -0.18 -13.31 -8.26
N ILE A 5 0.14 -13.33 -6.98
CA ILE A 5 -0.66 -12.67 -5.94
C ILE A 5 -0.04 -11.28 -5.76
N CYS A 6 -0.78 -10.25 -6.12
CA CYS A 6 -0.44 -8.87 -5.75
C CYS A 6 -0.74 -8.71 -4.24
N ALA A 7 0.28 -8.52 -3.43
CA ALA A 7 0.09 -8.23 -2.01
C ALA A 7 -0.29 -6.75 -1.86
N VAL A 8 -1.57 -6.51 -1.60
CA VAL A 8 -2.06 -5.19 -1.21
C VAL A 8 -2.00 -5.14 0.31
N THR A 9 -1.02 -4.46 0.86
CA THR A 9 -1.04 -4.06 2.27
C THR A 9 -2.02 -2.89 2.40
N ALA A 10 -3.31 -3.22 2.54
CA ALA A 10 -4.33 -2.23 2.86
C ALA A 10 -4.30 -2.00 4.37
N ALA A 11 -3.76 -0.86 4.81
CA ALA A 11 -4.03 -0.37 6.15
C ALA A 11 -5.52 -0.03 6.23
N MET A 12 -6.30 -0.81 7.00
CA MET A 12 -7.73 -0.56 7.18
C MET A 12 -7.96 0.64 8.09
N LEU A 13 -8.58 1.67 7.52
CA LEU A 13 -9.12 2.80 8.27
C LEU A 13 -10.49 2.50 8.83
N ALA A 14 -10.66 2.72 10.12
CA ALA A 14 -11.96 2.90 10.73
C ALA A 14 -12.34 4.39 10.72
N LEU A 15 -13.33 4.77 9.91
CA LEU A 15 -13.95 6.09 9.98
C LEU A 15 -14.94 6.14 11.14
N THR A 16 -14.66 6.99 12.12
CA THR A 16 -15.69 7.45 13.08
C THR A 16 -16.36 8.71 12.53
N SER A 17 -17.60 8.58 12.08
CA SER A 17 -18.44 9.72 11.73
C SER A 17 -18.98 10.39 12.99
N VAL A 18 -18.54 11.61 13.26
CA VAL A 18 -19.18 12.51 14.25
C VAL A 18 -20.23 13.33 13.51
N LEU A 19 -21.52 13.05 13.81
CA LEU A 19 -22.64 13.90 13.45
C LEU A 19 -22.69 15.09 14.42
N CYS A 20 -22.44 16.28 13.94
CA CYS A 20 -22.83 17.50 14.65
C CYS A 20 -23.72 18.32 13.71
N GLY A 21 -25.02 18.31 14.02
CA GLY A 21 -25.98 19.17 13.35
C GLY A 21 -26.00 20.54 14.01
N CYS A 22 -26.07 21.58 13.21
CA CYS A 22 -26.73 22.83 13.59
C CYS A 22 -27.27 23.57 12.36
N SER A 23 -28.56 23.86 12.47
CA SER A 23 -29.40 24.65 11.57
C SER A 23 -29.09 26.14 11.69
N SER A 24 -29.12 26.91 10.59
CA SER A 24 -29.87 28.16 10.52
C SER A 24 -29.79 28.86 9.15
N ASN A 25 -30.91 29.40 8.75
CA ASN A 25 -31.35 30.08 7.52
C ASN A 25 -30.49 31.25 7.05
N GLY A 26 -30.53 31.49 5.72
CA GLY A 26 -30.23 32.80 5.11
C GLY A 26 -30.17 32.73 3.58
N GLU A 27 -31.24 33.18 2.94
CA GLU A 27 -31.37 33.37 1.50
C GLU A 27 -30.41 34.44 0.96
N SER A 28 -29.82 34.24 -0.23
CA SER A 28 -29.84 35.21 -1.31
C SER A 28 -29.24 34.67 -2.61
N SER A 29 -29.92 34.94 -3.70
CA SER A 29 -29.74 34.53 -5.08
C SER A 29 -28.54 35.17 -5.79
N SER A 30 -27.85 34.36 -6.64
CA SER A 30 -27.44 34.80 -7.99
C SER A 30 -26.96 33.60 -8.83
N GLN A 31 -27.58 33.43 -10.00
CA GLN A 31 -27.26 32.45 -11.03
C GLN A 31 -25.91 32.77 -11.70
N SER A 32 -25.08 31.76 -11.86
CA SER A 32 -24.09 31.69 -12.93
C SER A 32 -23.83 30.22 -13.26
N GLY A 33 -23.98 29.89 -14.54
CA GLY A 33 -23.94 28.52 -15.04
C GLY A 33 -22.58 27.84 -14.81
N SER A 34 -22.64 26.65 -14.24
CA SER A 34 -21.51 25.76 -14.11
C SER A 34 -21.89 24.41 -14.71
N THR A 35 -21.17 24.00 -15.72
CA THR A 35 -21.17 22.66 -16.27
C THR A 35 -20.63 21.70 -15.20
N THR A 36 -21.54 20.92 -14.64
CA THR A 36 -21.23 19.87 -13.65
C THR A 36 -20.51 18.71 -14.33
N PRO A 37 -19.32 18.28 -13.85
CA PRO A 37 -18.79 16.98 -14.24
C PRO A 37 -19.69 15.89 -13.64
N ALA A 38 -20.04 14.91 -14.44
CA ALA A 38 -20.86 13.78 -14.02
C ALA A 38 -20.15 13.02 -12.88
N THR A 39 -20.66 13.15 -11.67
CA THR A 39 -20.29 12.33 -10.52
C THR A 39 -20.85 10.94 -10.77
N VAL A 40 -20.01 10.00 -11.15
CA VAL A 40 -20.32 8.57 -11.08
C VAL A 40 -20.20 8.17 -9.62
N ALA A 41 -21.23 8.42 -8.85
CA ALA A 41 -21.43 7.80 -7.55
C ALA A 41 -21.86 6.36 -7.77
N THR A 42 -20.93 5.42 -7.88
CA THR A 42 -21.23 4.02 -7.63
C THR A 42 -21.30 3.86 -6.11
N ASP A 43 -22.47 4.00 -5.56
CA ASP A 43 -22.79 3.58 -4.20
C ASP A 43 -22.70 2.04 -4.15
N THR A 44 -21.49 1.55 -4.00
CA THR A 44 -21.22 0.15 -3.68
C THR A 44 -21.44 0.03 -2.18
N THR A 45 -22.67 -0.23 -1.77
CA THR A 45 -22.95 -0.65 -0.39
C THR A 45 -22.11 -1.89 -0.11
N VAL A 46 -21.03 -1.69 0.64
CA VAL A 46 -20.15 -2.78 1.07
C VAL A 46 -21.01 -3.68 1.95
N LYS A 47 -21.30 -4.88 1.47
CA LYS A 47 -22.01 -5.87 2.27
C LYS A 47 -21.11 -6.33 3.40
N THR A 48 -21.65 -6.33 4.61
CA THR A 48 -20.98 -6.85 5.79
C THR A 48 -21.70 -8.10 6.29
N THR A 49 -20.99 -9.03 6.89
CA THR A 49 -21.57 -10.21 7.54
C THR A 49 -22.28 -9.84 8.85
N GLY A 50 -22.01 -8.63 9.38
CA GLY A 50 -22.45 -8.18 10.69
C GLY A 50 -21.56 -8.69 11.83
N GLU A 51 -20.65 -9.63 11.56
CA GLU A 51 -19.66 -10.08 12.54
C GLU A 51 -18.56 -9.05 12.75
N LYS A 52 -18.09 -8.95 14.00
CA LYS A 52 -16.97 -8.09 14.35
C LYS A 52 -15.76 -8.91 14.73
N ILE A 53 -14.62 -8.50 14.19
CA ILE A 53 -13.32 -9.08 14.51
C ILE A 53 -12.59 -8.13 15.43
N HIS A 54 -12.12 -8.65 16.55
CA HIS A 54 -11.28 -7.91 17.49
C HIS A 54 -9.81 -8.00 17.04
N ILE A 55 -9.16 -6.87 16.91
CA ILE A 55 -7.74 -6.79 16.58
C ILE A 55 -7.06 -5.79 17.51
N ASN A 56 -5.79 -6.05 17.77
CA ASN A 56 -4.91 -5.09 18.44
C ASN A 56 -4.02 -4.45 17.35
N ASP A 57 -4.40 -3.23 16.95
CA ASP A 57 -3.68 -2.47 15.94
C ASP A 57 -2.55 -1.69 16.60
N SER A 58 -1.35 -1.71 15.99
CA SER A 58 -0.16 -1.05 16.55
C SER A 58 -0.30 0.47 16.67
N THR A 59 -1.23 1.07 15.92
CA THR A 59 -1.46 2.51 15.85
C THR A 59 -2.72 2.95 16.56
N LEU A 60 -3.81 2.18 16.40
CA LEU A 60 -5.14 2.49 16.95
C LEU A 60 -5.44 1.76 18.24
N GLY A 61 -4.58 0.80 18.65
CA GLY A 61 -4.80 -0.05 19.82
C GLY A 61 -5.89 -1.10 19.56
N GLU A 62 -6.64 -1.45 20.63
CA GLU A 62 -7.72 -2.44 20.57
C GLU A 62 -8.90 -1.89 19.78
N ILE A 63 -9.18 -2.46 18.61
CA ILE A 63 -10.30 -2.06 17.76
C ILE A 63 -11.15 -3.25 17.32
N TRP A 64 -12.39 -2.96 16.96
CA TRP A 64 -13.32 -3.92 16.40
C TRP A 64 -13.64 -3.53 14.96
N ILE A 65 -13.23 -4.36 14.01
CA ILE A 65 -13.55 -4.19 12.59
C ILE A 65 -14.76 -5.04 12.20
N THR A 66 -15.61 -4.51 11.31
CA THR A 66 -16.72 -5.28 10.77
C THR A 66 -16.23 -6.12 9.61
N GLU A 67 -16.51 -7.42 9.66
CA GLU A 67 -16.15 -8.35 8.60
C GLU A 67 -16.90 -8.00 7.31
N LEU A 68 -16.18 -7.96 6.20
CA LEU A 68 -16.72 -7.67 4.88
C LEU A 68 -17.11 -8.98 4.17
N ASP A 69 -18.32 -8.98 3.58
CA ASP A 69 -18.78 -10.11 2.76
C ASP A 69 -17.93 -10.22 1.48
N GLY A 70 -17.54 -11.44 1.13
CA GLY A 70 -16.76 -11.73 -0.07
C GLY A 70 -15.26 -11.45 0.04
N VAL A 71 -14.75 -10.99 1.19
CA VAL A 71 -13.30 -10.92 1.44
C VAL A 71 -12.82 -12.27 1.96
N PRO A 72 -11.86 -12.93 1.27
CA PRO A 72 -11.32 -14.20 1.73
C PRO A 72 -10.66 -14.05 3.11
N LYS A 73 -10.98 -14.96 4.01
CA LYS A 73 -10.30 -15.02 5.31
C LYS A 73 -8.89 -15.57 5.16
N ASN A 74 -8.02 -15.15 6.09
CA ASN A 74 -6.73 -15.80 6.26
C ASN A 74 -6.92 -17.27 6.62
N THR A 75 -6.23 -18.14 5.90
CA THR A 75 -6.28 -19.61 6.09
C THR A 75 -5.03 -20.16 6.75
N LEU A 76 -4.08 -19.30 7.14
CA LEU A 76 -2.87 -19.74 7.84
C LEU A 76 -3.23 -20.27 9.24
N ASN A 77 -2.61 -21.39 9.61
CA ASN A 77 -2.80 -21.94 10.95
C ASN A 77 -1.83 -21.26 11.93
N ASN A 78 -2.38 -20.63 12.98
CA ASN A 78 -1.59 -19.93 13.98
C ASN A 78 -0.59 -20.83 14.72
N ASP A 79 -0.88 -22.13 14.87
CA ASP A 79 0.00 -23.10 15.51
C ASP A 79 1.27 -23.38 14.70
N ASN A 80 1.27 -22.99 13.44
CA ASN A 80 2.40 -23.19 12.52
C ASN A 80 3.39 -22.00 12.52
N PHE A 81 3.10 -20.95 13.29
CA PHE A 81 4.03 -19.85 13.46
C PHE A 81 5.01 -20.13 14.59
N THR A 82 6.26 -19.85 14.34
CA THR A 82 7.34 -19.81 15.34
C THR A 82 8.06 -18.47 15.23
N SER A 83 8.75 -18.06 16.28
CA SER A 83 9.54 -16.82 16.27
C SER A 83 10.84 -17.01 17.03
N ASP A 84 11.87 -16.30 16.61
CA ASP A 84 13.05 -15.99 17.40
C ASP A 84 13.04 -14.51 17.83
N ASP A 85 14.19 -14.00 18.25
CA ASP A 85 14.31 -12.59 18.69
C ASP A 85 14.20 -11.58 17.53
N THR A 86 14.27 -12.04 16.28
CA THR A 86 14.37 -11.19 15.10
C THR A 86 13.17 -11.38 14.16
N PHE A 87 12.83 -12.64 13.85
CA PHE A 87 11.86 -12.98 12.81
C PHE A 87 10.72 -13.87 13.30
N LYS A 88 9.64 -13.87 12.54
CA LYS A 88 8.56 -14.85 12.62
C LYS A 88 8.62 -15.74 11.40
N TYR A 89 8.48 -17.05 11.63
CA TYR A 89 8.55 -18.07 10.59
C TYR A 89 7.22 -18.80 10.50
N TYR A 90 6.84 -19.20 9.30
CA TYR A 90 5.68 -20.05 9.07
C TYR A 90 6.12 -21.36 8.41
N SER A 91 5.58 -22.47 8.90
CA SER A 91 5.88 -23.79 8.37
C SER A 91 4.60 -24.55 8.04
N GLU A 92 4.58 -25.25 6.91
CA GLU A 92 3.50 -26.16 6.55
C GLU A 92 4.04 -27.58 6.41
N ASN A 93 3.39 -28.54 7.07
CA ASN A 93 3.79 -29.96 7.03
C ASN A 93 5.29 -30.16 7.37
N GLY A 94 5.80 -29.40 8.32
CA GLY A 94 7.19 -29.43 8.76
C GLY A 94 8.21 -28.84 7.79
N LYS A 95 7.75 -28.09 6.79
CA LYS A 95 8.62 -27.38 5.84
C LYS A 95 8.42 -25.86 5.97
N ALA A 96 9.51 -25.11 5.84
CA ALA A 96 9.45 -23.67 5.80
C ALA A 96 8.53 -23.21 4.64
N ALA A 97 7.58 -22.35 4.95
CA ALA A 97 6.60 -21.79 4.03
C ALA A 97 6.52 -20.25 4.08
N SER A 98 7.43 -19.61 4.80
CA SER A 98 7.69 -18.17 4.78
C SER A 98 9.06 -17.85 4.20
N MET A 99 9.26 -16.60 3.87
CA MET A 99 10.54 -15.97 3.55
C MET A 99 10.66 -14.72 4.41
N GLU A 100 11.87 -14.45 4.89
CA GLU A 100 12.12 -13.31 5.75
C GLU A 100 12.64 -12.13 4.92
N GLY A 101 12.04 -10.96 5.11
CA GLY A 101 12.38 -9.77 4.34
C GLY A 101 12.48 -8.51 5.16
N ILE A 102 13.08 -7.50 4.56
CA ILE A 102 13.13 -6.13 5.08
C ILE A 102 12.65 -5.16 4.02
N ASP A 103 12.08 -4.05 4.43
CA ASP A 103 11.85 -2.89 3.58
C ASP A 103 12.89 -1.81 3.86
N ILE A 104 13.28 -1.09 2.82
CA ILE A 104 14.33 -0.08 2.88
C ILE A 104 14.04 1.10 1.96
N SER A 105 14.62 2.24 2.31
CA SER A 105 14.60 3.46 1.50
C SER A 105 15.91 4.24 1.70
N SER A 106 16.08 5.38 1.05
CA SER A 106 17.22 6.28 1.25
C SER A 106 17.48 6.63 2.72
N TYR A 107 16.47 6.55 3.58
CA TYR A 107 16.62 6.73 5.03
C TYR A 107 17.42 5.63 5.71
N SER A 108 17.56 4.47 5.08
CA SER A 108 18.36 3.34 5.61
C SER A 108 19.87 3.57 5.51
N GLY A 109 20.32 4.59 4.76
CA GLY A 109 21.74 4.95 4.64
C GLY A 109 22.58 3.89 3.94
N THR A 110 23.82 3.71 4.40
CA THR A 110 24.73 2.72 3.81
C THR A 110 24.43 1.34 4.33
N ILE A 111 24.22 0.38 3.43
CA ILE A 111 23.85 -1.00 3.76
C ILE A 111 25.03 -1.95 3.52
N ASP A 112 25.36 -2.76 4.53
CA ASP A 112 26.28 -3.88 4.43
C ASP A 112 25.50 -5.13 4.00
N TRP A 113 25.43 -5.37 2.72
CA TRP A 113 24.64 -6.45 2.12
C TRP A 113 25.06 -7.85 2.56
N ASP A 114 26.37 -8.05 2.83
CA ASP A 114 26.87 -9.31 3.36
C ASP A 114 26.32 -9.58 4.76
N LYS A 115 26.22 -8.56 5.61
CA LYS A 115 25.60 -8.70 6.92
C LYS A 115 24.12 -8.95 6.83
N VAL A 116 23.42 -8.24 5.94
CA VAL A 116 21.99 -8.47 5.70
C VAL A 116 21.74 -9.91 5.28
N LYS A 117 22.50 -10.42 4.31
CA LYS A 117 22.36 -11.82 3.88
C LYS A 117 22.67 -12.81 4.99
N LYS A 118 23.71 -12.58 5.78
CA LYS A 118 24.12 -13.44 6.90
C LYS A 118 23.14 -13.43 8.07
N SER A 119 22.29 -12.39 8.19
CA SER A 119 21.26 -12.33 9.24
C SER A 119 20.04 -13.20 8.96
N GLY A 120 19.97 -13.87 7.81
CA GLY A 120 18.83 -14.74 7.46
C GLY A 120 17.78 -14.07 6.57
N VAL A 121 18.01 -12.83 6.12
CA VAL A 121 17.12 -12.14 5.17
C VAL A 121 17.17 -12.83 3.81
N ASP A 122 16.01 -13.10 3.24
CA ASP A 122 15.83 -13.71 1.92
C ASP A 122 15.55 -12.68 0.83
N PHE A 123 14.85 -11.58 1.18
CA PHE A 123 14.45 -10.56 0.21
C PHE A 123 14.43 -9.15 0.79
N VAL A 124 14.41 -8.17 -0.10
CA VAL A 124 14.28 -6.75 0.22
C VAL A 124 13.17 -6.13 -0.61
N MET A 125 12.35 -5.30 0.02
CA MET A 125 11.44 -4.38 -0.65
C MET A 125 12.08 -3.00 -0.64
N VAL A 126 12.39 -2.45 -1.82
CA VAL A 126 13.09 -1.17 -1.97
C VAL A 126 12.11 -0.07 -2.36
N ARG A 127 12.06 1.05 -1.62
CA ARG A 127 11.30 2.19 -2.09
C ARG A 127 11.91 2.73 -3.39
N ILE A 128 11.15 2.65 -4.48
CA ILE A 128 11.64 3.16 -5.79
C ILE A 128 11.40 4.67 -5.92
N GLY A 129 10.41 5.19 -5.25
CA GLY A 129 10.03 6.61 -5.27
C GLY A 129 8.73 6.82 -4.52
N GLY A 130 8.13 7.98 -4.71
CA GLY A 130 6.86 8.31 -4.08
C GLY A 130 6.23 9.58 -4.67
N ARG A 131 5.01 9.86 -4.21
CA ARG A 131 4.32 11.14 -4.39
C ARG A 131 4.29 11.88 -3.06
N GLY A 132 4.67 13.14 -3.07
CA GLY A 132 4.62 13.99 -1.88
C GLY A 132 3.19 14.21 -1.38
N TYR A 133 3.02 14.27 -0.06
CA TYR A 133 1.71 14.46 0.59
C TYR A 133 1.24 15.93 0.56
N GLY A 134 2.09 16.88 0.19
CA GLY A 134 1.71 18.28 0.00
C GLY A 134 0.70 18.46 -1.14
N SER A 135 0.06 19.61 -1.19
CA SER A 135 -1.00 19.93 -2.15
C SER A 135 -0.58 19.82 -3.63
N ASP A 136 0.71 19.98 -3.93
CA ASP A 136 1.27 19.88 -5.28
C ASP A 136 1.40 18.42 -5.76
N GLY A 137 1.41 17.45 -4.83
CA GLY A 137 1.50 16.03 -5.14
C GLY A 137 2.65 15.66 -6.07
N LYS A 138 3.81 16.32 -5.91
CA LYS A 138 4.97 16.12 -6.78
C LYS A 138 5.57 14.73 -6.59
N MET A 139 5.75 14.00 -7.69
CA MET A 139 6.47 12.72 -7.68
C MET A 139 7.98 12.92 -7.51
N TYR A 140 8.62 11.97 -6.85
CA TYR A 140 10.06 11.92 -6.63
C TYR A 140 10.60 10.49 -6.77
N SER A 141 11.85 10.36 -7.19
CA SER A 141 12.61 9.10 -7.13
C SER A 141 13.29 8.97 -5.78
N ASP A 142 13.47 7.74 -5.31
CA ASP A 142 14.38 7.48 -4.19
C ASP A 142 15.81 7.33 -4.73
N ASP A 143 16.70 8.26 -4.36
CA ASP A 143 18.05 8.37 -4.94
C ASP A 143 18.93 7.13 -4.69
N SER A 144 18.60 6.32 -3.68
CA SER A 144 19.34 5.10 -3.34
C SER A 144 18.77 3.85 -4.01
N ALA A 145 17.57 3.92 -4.60
CA ALA A 145 16.83 2.75 -5.04
C ALA A 145 17.62 1.82 -5.96
N LEU A 146 18.14 2.35 -7.07
CA LEU A 146 18.87 1.52 -8.05
C LEU A 146 20.16 0.94 -7.46
N SER A 147 20.84 1.68 -6.58
CA SER A 147 22.03 1.17 -5.91
C SER A 147 21.70 0.04 -4.92
N TYR A 148 20.58 0.16 -4.21
CA TYR A 148 20.08 -0.88 -3.31
C TYR A 148 19.63 -2.13 -4.06
N ILE A 149 18.89 -1.98 -5.15
CA ILE A 149 18.49 -3.11 -6.02
C ILE A 149 19.72 -3.89 -6.49
N LYS A 150 20.73 -3.20 -6.99
CA LYS A 150 21.98 -3.82 -7.47
C LYS A 150 22.76 -4.49 -6.33
N GLY A 151 22.88 -3.82 -5.19
CA GLY A 151 23.59 -4.36 -4.02
C GLY A 151 22.92 -5.61 -3.46
N ALA A 152 21.60 -5.59 -3.30
CA ALA A 152 20.82 -6.73 -2.83
C ALA A 152 20.94 -7.94 -3.77
N LYS A 153 20.78 -7.73 -5.07
CA LYS A 153 20.96 -8.77 -6.10
C LYS A 153 22.38 -9.37 -6.06
N ALA A 154 23.41 -8.52 -5.95
CA ALA A 154 24.79 -8.98 -5.87
C ALA A 154 25.06 -9.86 -4.62
N ALA A 155 24.34 -9.62 -3.53
CA ALA A 155 24.39 -10.45 -2.32
C ALA A 155 23.50 -11.70 -2.39
N GLY A 156 22.82 -11.94 -3.51
CA GLY A 156 21.92 -13.09 -3.69
C GLY A 156 20.62 -12.98 -2.91
N LEU A 157 20.15 -11.75 -2.65
CA LEU A 157 18.80 -11.48 -2.13
C LEU A 157 17.83 -11.32 -3.27
N LYS A 158 16.57 -11.74 -3.06
CA LYS A 158 15.48 -11.38 -3.95
C LYS A 158 15.08 -9.93 -3.74
N VAL A 159 14.57 -9.28 -4.78
CA VAL A 159 14.23 -7.87 -4.74
C VAL A 159 12.81 -7.62 -5.22
N GLY A 160 12.06 -6.87 -4.43
CA GLY A 160 10.84 -6.19 -4.84
C GLY A 160 10.99 -4.69 -4.68
N VAL A 161 10.02 -3.94 -5.16
CA VAL A 161 9.96 -2.49 -4.96
C VAL A 161 8.60 -2.07 -4.43
N TYR A 162 8.57 -0.94 -3.72
CA TYR A 162 7.33 -0.28 -3.34
C TYR A 162 7.36 1.19 -3.72
N PHE A 163 6.18 1.77 -3.88
CA PHE A 163 6.02 3.18 -4.18
C PHE A 163 5.13 3.82 -3.14
N PHE A 164 5.64 4.85 -2.47
CA PHE A 164 4.89 5.64 -1.51
C PHE A 164 3.86 6.50 -2.25
N SER A 165 2.60 6.03 -2.24
CA SER A 165 1.53 6.66 -2.98
C SER A 165 0.75 7.65 -2.13
N GLN A 166 0.49 8.81 -2.71
CA GLN A 166 -0.44 9.81 -2.21
C GLN A 166 -1.44 10.21 -3.30
N ALA A 167 -1.80 9.26 -4.17
CA ALA A 167 -2.79 9.47 -5.22
C ALA A 167 -4.17 9.76 -4.64
N VAL A 168 -4.84 10.78 -5.15
CA VAL A 168 -6.20 11.19 -4.76
C VAL A 168 -7.26 10.82 -5.81
N ASN A 169 -6.83 10.32 -6.98
CA ASN A 169 -7.69 9.86 -8.06
C ASN A 169 -6.98 8.77 -8.89
N ASN A 170 -7.74 8.11 -9.78
CA ASN A 170 -7.25 7.00 -10.58
C ASN A 170 -6.15 7.41 -11.58
N ASP A 171 -6.24 8.60 -12.14
CA ASP A 171 -5.27 9.08 -13.14
C ASP A 171 -3.90 9.26 -12.49
N GLU A 172 -3.86 9.78 -11.27
CA GLU A 172 -2.61 9.88 -10.50
C GLU A 172 -2.04 8.52 -10.13
N ALA A 173 -2.89 7.55 -9.77
CA ALA A 173 -2.44 6.20 -9.47
C ALA A 173 -1.85 5.49 -10.70
N ILE A 174 -2.40 5.73 -11.88
CA ILE A 174 -1.86 5.27 -13.17
C ILE A 174 -0.52 5.95 -13.46
N GLU A 175 -0.44 7.27 -13.26
CA GLU A 175 0.79 8.04 -13.44
C GLU A 175 1.93 7.53 -12.53
N GLU A 176 1.61 7.16 -11.28
CA GLU A 176 2.58 6.56 -10.35
C GLU A 176 3.11 5.21 -10.86
N ALA A 177 2.24 4.35 -11.39
CA ALA A 177 2.65 3.06 -11.96
C ALA A 177 3.53 3.22 -13.20
N ASP A 178 3.22 4.16 -14.09
CA ASP A 178 4.06 4.48 -15.27
C ASP A 178 5.40 5.10 -14.86
N TYR A 179 5.41 5.89 -13.79
CA TYR A 179 6.63 6.48 -13.28
C TYR A 179 7.58 5.41 -12.73
N ILE A 180 7.08 4.41 -12.01
CA ILE A 180 7.87 3.27 -11.54
C ILE A 180 8.57 2.55 -12.69
N LYS A 181 7.86 2.31 -13.79
CA LYS A 181 8.44 1.70 -14.99
C LYS A 181 9.61 2.54 -15.52
N THR A 182 9.46 3.85 -15.53
CA THR A 182 10.52 4.77 -15.94
C THR A 182 11.72 4.71 -14.99
N LEU A 183 11.49 4.61 -13.67
CA LEU A 183 12.54 4.55 -12.67
C LEU A 183 13.29 3.22 -12.68
N LEU A 184 12.60 2.11 -12.91
CA LEU A 184 13.23 0.78 -13.03
C LEU A 184 14.08 0.67 -14.29
N GLY A 185 13.65 1.28 -15.40
CA GLY A 185 14.32 1.12 -16.68
C GLY A 185 14.43 -0.36 -17.08
N ASP A 186 15.66 -0.86 -17.25
CA ASP A 186 15.95 -2.25 -17.61
C ASP A 186 16.16 -3.17 -16.37
N GLU A 187 16.00 -2.65 -15.14
CA GLU A 187 16.15 -3.46 -13.94
C GLU A 187 14.97 -4.41 -13.78
N THR A 188 15.26 -5.68 -13.54
CA THR A 188 14.26 -6.71 -13.22
C THR A 188 14.05 -6.82 -11.72
N ILE A 189 12.87 -7.23 -11.29
CA ILE A 189 12.53 -7.49 -9.89
C ILE A 189 11.92 -8.88 -9.73
N ASP A 190 12.05 -9.48 -8.54
CA ASP A 190 11.57 -10.85 -8.26
C ASP A 190 10.13 -10.88 -7.75
N PHE A 191 9.63 -9.78 -7.21
CA PHE A 191 8.29 -9.65 -6.64
C PHE A 191 7.46 -8.60 -7.36
N PRO A 192 6.13 -8.66 -7.27
CA PRO A 192 5.27 -7.57 -7.73
C PRO A 192 5.61 -6.24 -7.03
N VAL A 193 5.31 -5.14 -7.70
CA VAL A 193 5.40 -3.80 -7.10
C VAL A 193 4.35 -3.67 -6.00
N ALA A 194 4.75 -3.20 -4.83
CA ALA A 194 3.81 -2.90 -3.76
C ALA A 194 3.30 -1.46 -3.86
N TYR A 195 1.98 -1.31 -3.74
CA TYR A 195 1.30 -0.02 -3.64
C TYR A 195 1.20 0.36 -2.17
N ASP A 196 1.95 1.37 -1.75
CA ASP A 196 2.07 1.80 -0.36
C ASP A 196 1.36 3.15 -0.18
N TRP A 197 0.05 3.09 0.12
CA TRP A 197 -0.79 4.26 0.36
C TRP A 197 -1.04 4.41 1.85
N GLU A 198 -0.59 5.53 2.41
CA GLU A 198 -0.67 5.77 3.84
C GLU A 198 -1.41 7.06 4.16
N ILE A 199 -2.03 7.09 5.33
CA ILE A 199 -2.52 8.32 5.95
C ILE A 199 -1.35 9.00 6.63
N ILE A 200 -1.18 10.27 6.31
CA ILE A 200 -0.17 11.10 6.98
C ILE A 200 -0.80 11.64 8.27
N LYS A 201 -0.17 11.34 9.40
CA LYS A 201 -0.58 11.84 10.70
C LYS A 201 0.13 13.15 10.99
N ASP A 202 -0.55 14.01 11.75
CA ASP A 202 0.00 15.26 12.29
C ASP A 202 0.41 16.30 11.22
N ASP A 203 -0.09 16.17 9.99
CA ASP A 203 0.13 17.12 8.90
C ASP A 203 -1.10 17.20 7.99
N ASP A 204 -1.30 18.34 7.33
CA ASP A 204 -2.36 18.50 6.33
C ASP A 204 -1.95 17.81 5.03
N ALA A 205 -2.48 16.63 4.79
CA ALA A 205 -2.15 15.85 3.61
C ALA A 205 -3.24 15.98 2.53
N ARG A 206 -2.82 15.94 1.28
CA ARG A 206 -3.70 15.92 0.11
C ARG A 206 -4.69 14.75 0.11
N THR A 207 -4.35 13.69 0.84
CA THR A 207 -5.15 12.46 0.96
C THR A 207 -6.16 12.47 2.10
N ASP A 208 -6.20 13.48 2.96
CA ASP A 208 -7.09 13.53 4.14
C ASP A 208 -8.57 13.46 3.81
N SER A 209 -8.95 13.98 2.64
CA SER A 209 -10.34 13.96 2.15
C SER A 209 -10.66 12.76 1.25
N VAL A 210 -9.70 11.86 1.00
CA VAL A 210 -9.90 10.71 0.13
C VAL A 210 -10.76 9.66 0.83
N SER A 211 -11.88 9.33 0.21
CA SER A 211 -12.77 8.28 0.74
C SER A 211 -12.14 6.88 0.57
N ALA A 212 -12.56 5.93 1.40
CA ALA A 212 -12.12 4.53 1.28
C ALA A 212 -12.45 3.93 -0.11
N ALA A 213 -13.58 4.34 -0.70
CA ALA A 213 -13.94 3.92 -2.06
C ALA A 213 -12.96 4.45 -3.11
N GLN A 214 -12.55 5.73 -2.98
CA GLN A 214 -11.57 6.33 -3.88
C GLN A 214 -10.18 5.74 -3.68
N ALA A 215 -9.72 5.54 -2.44
CA ALA A 215 -8.44 4.87 -2.16
C ALA A 215 -8.41 3.45 -2.77
N THR A 216 -9.52 2.71 -2.65
CA THR A 216 -9.66 1.39 -3.28
C THR A 216 -9.60 1.46 -4.81
N ALA A 217 -10.23 2.49 -5.42
CA ALA A 217 -10.19 2.69 -6.86
C ALA A 217 -8.77 3.02 -7.35
N CYS A 218 -8.04 3.87 -6.63
CA CYS A 218 -6.63 4.18 -6.90
C CYS A 218 -5.75 2.92 -6.83
N ALA A 219 -5.88 2.12 -5.75
CA ALA A 219 -5.14 0.88 -5.61
C ALA A 219 -5.40 -0.10 -6.76
N LYS A 220 -6.66 -0.23 -7.19
CA LYS A 220 -7.02 -1.07 -8.34
C LYS A 220 -6.43 -0.55 -9.65
N ALA A 221 -6.49 0.77 -9.89
CA ALA A 221 -5.94 1.38 -11.09
C ALA A 221 -4.43 1.15 -11.18
N PHE A 222 -3.70 1.38 -10.09
CA PHE A 222 -2.27 1.12 -9.98
C PHE A 222 -1.93 -0.35 -10.23
N CYS A 223 -2.56 -1.28 -9.49
CA CYS A 223 -2.27 -2.70 -9.58
C CYS A 223 -2.57 -3.28 -10.98
N ASN A 224 -3.65 -2.85 -11.62
CA ASN A 224 -3.99 -3.32 -12.96
C ASN A 224 -2.90 -2.93 -13.98
N LEU A 225 -2.36 -1.72 -13.89
CA LEU A 225 -1.32 -1.27 -14.81
C LEU A 225 0.04 -1.94 -14.51
N SER A 226 0.41 -2.04 -13.22
CA SER A 226 1.68 -2.65 -12.81
C SER A 226 1.76 -4.15 -13.17
N LEU A 227 0.65 -4.88 -13.11
CA LEU A 227 0.58 -6.28 -13.51
C LEU A 227 0.78 -6.49 -15.02
N ILE A 228 0.36 -5.53 -15.86
CA ILE A 228 0.48 -5.64 -17.32
C ILE A 228 1.90 -5.33 -17.78
N HIS A 229 2.61 -4.42 -17.11
CA HIS A 229 3.86 -3.85 -17.62
C HIS A 229 5.14 -4.31 -16.90
N ILE A 230 5.05 -4.94 -15.74
CA ILE A 230 6.21 -5.26 -14.90
C ILE A 230 6.39 -6.78 -14.73
N SER A 231 5.44 -7.58 -15.17
CA SER A 231 5.43 -9.05 -15.03
C SER A 231 5.75 -9.84 -16.32
N GLU A 232 6.24 -9.19 -17.38
CA GLU A 232 6.70 -9.88 -18.59
C GLU A 232 8.17 -10.28 -18.55
#